data_d28c7aa180b2eb73fe0c722bb5deac7c
#
_entry.id   d28c7aa180b2eb73fe0c722bb5deac7c
#
_cell.length_a   1.000
_cell.length_b   1.000
_cell.length_c   1.000
_cell.angle_alpha   90.00
_cell.angle_beta   90.00
_cell.angle_gamma   90.00
#
_symmetry.space_group_name_H-M   'P 1'
#
loop_
_entity.id
_entity.type
_entity.pdbx_description
1 polymer ?
#
loop_
_entity_poly.entity_id
_entity_poly.type
_entity_poly.pdbx_seq_one_letter_code
_entity_poly.pdbx_strand_id
1 'polypeptide(L)'
;MSAIRTAMVIAGGTGGHIFPGLALAGLLRDRGWNVHWVGGQPPSMESRLVPAHNFEFHAIDFAGVRGKGFKTLIELPIRLVKALVQSFVLIRRIRPDVLIGLGGYITVPPCLVGRVLGKPLVLHEQNSVAGTANKLLSKIAKGVYCAFPGVLKGEWVGNPLRSEFKDQPSPKERFANRSGALSVLVVGGSLGAQALNSVVPQALALIPEGTRPFVLHQGGAKQMPALEEAYAKVGLIKSERIKLVPFIDEMATAFKQADLVICRSGASTVSELAALGVAAIYVPFPHAIDDHQTINAKFMVDSGAGWLMDQKDLNAATLSNLLTNLTREELLVKAECAYAKKKIDAAERVVKVCEEIVN
;
A
#
# COMPACT_ATOMS: atom_id res chain seq x y z
N MET A 1 21.38 27.23 18.71
CA MET A 1 20.91 25.94 18.21
C MET A 1 19.40 26.08 17.95
N SER A 2 18.95 25.86 16.72
CA SER A 2 17.50 25.82 16.46
C SER A 2 16.88 24.67 17.25
N ALA A 3 15.72 24.91 17.88
CA ALA A 3 15.00 23.86 18.60
C ALA A 3 14.71 22.69 17.65
N ILE A 4 14.87 21.45 18.14
CA ILE A 4 14.56 20.24 17.36
C ILE A 4 13.06 20.24 17.09
N ARG A 5 12.67 20.22 15.82
CA ARG A 5 11.27 20.16 15.40
C ARG A 5 10.67 18.79 15.69
N THR A 6 9.41 18.76 16.06
CA THR A 6 8.70 17.53 16.42
C THR A 6 7.50 17.31 15.49
N ALA A 7 7.45 16.17 14.82
CA ALA A 7 6.32 15.72 14.01
C ALA A 7 5.56 14.59 14.70
N MET A 8 4.23 14.62 14.59
CA MET A 8 3.38 13.53 15.04
C MET A 8 2.71 12.89 13.83
N VAL A 9 3.15 11.69 13.47
CA VAL A 9 2.57 10.87 12.39
C VAL A 9 1.43 10.05 12.97
N ILE A 10 0.27 10.10 12.33
CA ILE A 10 -0.95 9.46 12.81
C ILE A 10 -1.48 8.54 11.71
N ALA A 11 -1.33 7.23 11.92
CA ALA A 11 -1.78 6.22 10.97
C ALA A 11 -2.00 4.88 11.67
N GLY A 12 -2.97 4.12 11.18
CA GLY A 12 -3.23 2.78 11.68
C GLY A 12 -4.20 1.99 10.82
N GLY A 13 -4.38 0.73 11.19
CA GLY A 13 -5.34 -0.21 10.64
C GLY A 13 -4.77 -1.09 9.53
N THR A 14 -4.22 -0.55 8.45
CA THR A 14 -3.72 -1.35 7.31
C THR A 14 -2.33 -0.90 6.85
N GLY A 15 -1.61 -1.83 6.20
CA GLY A 15 -0.31 -1.51 5.59
C GLY A 15 -0.35 -0.33 4.61
N GLY A 16 -1.50 -0.12 3.95
CA GLY A 16 -1.70 1.00 3.03
C GLY A 16 -1.57 2.38 3.67
N HIS A 17 -1.82 2.52 4.97
CA HIS A 17 -1.59 3.75 5.74
C HIS A 17 -0.21 3.74 6.43
N ILE A 18 0.21 2.57 6.92
CA ILE A 18 1.40 2.43 7.76
C ILE A 18 2.68 2.61 6.93
N PHE A 19 2.82 1.95 5.78
CA PHE A 19 4.04 2.04 4.97
C PHE A 19 4.30 3.45 4.42
N PRO A 20 3.32 4.18 3.85
CA PRO A 20 3.50 5.59 3.51
C PRO A 20 3.89 6.46 4.72
N GLY A 21 3.30 6.18 5.88
CA GLY A 21 3.66 6.85 7.12
C GLY A 21 5.09 6.59 7.56
N LEU A 22 5.57 5.36 7.44
CA LEU A 22 6.96 4.99 7.74
C LEU A 22 7.95 5.67 6.77
N ALA A 23 7.59 5.80 5.49
CA ALA A 23 8.40 6.53 4.51
C ALA A 23 8.53 8.02 4.87
N LEU A 24 7.42 8.66 5.29
CA LEU A 24 7.44 10.06 5.77
C LEU A 24 8.21 10.19 7.08
N ALA A 25 7.97 9.31 8.04
CA ALA A 25 8.64 9.31 9.34
C ALA A 25 10.16 9.13 9.20
N GLY A 26 10.59 8.23 8.31
CA GLY A 26 12.01 8.03 7.99
C GLY A 26 12.66 9.30 7.44
N LEU A 27 12.04 9.92 6.43
CA LEU A 27 12.57 11.12 5.82
C LEU A 27 12.60 12.32 6.79
N LEU A 28 11.58 12.47 7.65
CA LEU A 28 11.57 13.49 8.70
C LEU A 28 12.73 13.28 9.68
N ARG A 29 12.93 12.04 10.17
CA ARG A 29 14.05 11.69 11.05
C ARG A 29 15.40 12.00 10.40
N ASP A 30 15.57 11.64 9.13
CA ASP A 30 16.81 11.89 8.39
C ASP A 30 17.09 13.40 8.22
N ARG A 31 16.05 14.23 8.30
CA ARG A 31 16.14 15.71 8.34
C ARG A 31 16.23 16.29 9.76
N GLY A 32 16.46 15.44 10.76
CA GLY A 32 16.69 15.86 12.15
C GLY A 32 15.43 16.18 12.95
N TRP A 33 14.25 15.73 12.51
CA TRP A 33 13.02 15.87 13.28
C TRP A 33 12.91 14.79 14.35
N ASN A 34 12.34 15.16 15.50
CA ASN A 34 11.83 14.17 16.44
C ASN A 34 10.46 13.68 15.96
N VAL A 35 10.30 12.36 15.79
CA VAL A 35 9.09 11.79 15.22
C VAL A 35 8.40 10.87 16.22
N HIS A 36 7.16 11.21 16.56
CA HIS A 36 6.26 10.40 17.38
C HIS A 36 5.16 9.80 16.48
N TRP A 37 4.80 8.55 16.73
CA TRP A 37 3.73 7.88 16.01
C TRP A 37 2.52 7.64 16.91
N VAL A 38 1.33 7.93 16.39
CA VAL A 38 0.06 7.62 17.04
C VAL A 38 -0.71 6.58 16.25
N GLY A 39 -1.13 5.51 16.93
CA GLY A 39 -1.90 4.41 16.35
C GLY A 39 -2.91 3.80 17.32
N GLY A 40 -3.54 2.71 16.89
CA GLY A 40 -4.51 1.97 17.70
C GLY A 40 -3.86 1.14 18.80
N GLN A 41 -4.68 0.68 19.74
CA GLN A 41 -4.22 -0.19 20.83
C GLN A 41 -3.64 -1.51 20.29
N PRO A 42 -2.58 -2.06 20.94
CA PRO A 42 -2.13 -3.42 20.70
C PRO A 42 -3.23 -4.47 21.02
N PRO A 43 -3.22 -5.61 20.28
CA PRO A 43 -2.34 -5.93 19.17
C PRO A 43 -2.83 -5.31 17.86
N SER A 44 -1.99 -4.47 17.23
CA SER A 44 -2.27 -3.87 15.93
C SER A 44 -1.06 -3.99 15.02
N MET A 45 -1.22 -3.81 13.72
CA MET A 45 -0.11 -3.87 12.78
C MET A 45 0.92 -2.77 13.07
N GLU A 46 0.45 -1.56 13.28
CA GLU A 46 1.28 -0.39 13.60
C GLU A 46 2.01 -0.54 14.94
N SER A 47 1.38 -1.12 15.97
CA SER A 47 2.02 -1.32 17.27
C SER A 47 3.22 -2.28 17.23
N ARG A 48 3.31 -3.10 16.19
CA ARG A 48 4.43 -4.00 15.94
C ARG A 48 5.46 -3.39 14.98
N LEU A 49 4.98 -2.83 13.86
CA LEU A 49 5.87 -2.35 12.80
C LEU A 49 6.59 -1.05 13.17
N VAL A 50 5.91 -0.10 13.81
CA VAL A 50 6.47 1.22 14.10
C VAL A 50 7.67 1.15 15.07
N PRO A 51 7.58 0.44 16.22
CA PRO A 51 8.75 0.24 17.09
C PRO A 51 9.89 -0.54 16.41
N ALA A 52 9.57 -1.50 15.53
CA ALA A 52 10.60 -2.23 14.77
C ALA A 52 11.41 -1.33 13.83
N HIS A 53 10.88 -0.15 13.44
CA HIS A 53 11.59 0.89 12.69
C HIS A 53 12.19 1.99 13.58
N ASN A 54 12.27 1.76 14.89
CA ASN A 54 12.82 2.69 15.88
C ASN A 54 12.09 4.04 15.97
N PHE A 55 10.75 4.02 15.88
CA PHE A 55 9.92 5.19 16.16
C PHE A 55 9.17 5.02 17.48
N GLU A 56 9.03 6.12 18.23
CA GLU A 56 8.25 6.15 19.47
C GLU A 56 6.76 6.02 19.15
N PHE A 57 6.13 4.96 19.69
CA PHE A 57 4.74 4.61 19.42
C PHE A 57 3.84 4.95 20.62
N HIS A 58 2.74 5.63 20.35
CA HIS A 58 1.70 5.98 21.31
C HIS A 58 0.37 5.39 20.89
N ALA A 59 -0.25 4.62 21.75
CA ALA A 59 -1.55 4.00 21.51
C ALA A 59 -2.69 4.88 22.00
N ILE A 60 -3.74 5.01 21.17
CA ILE A 60 -5.03 5.62 21.56
C ILE A 60 -6.13 4.55 21.44
N ASP A 61 -7.02 4.53 22.43
CA ASP A 61 -8.14 3.57 22.46
C ASP A 61 -9.29 4.07 21.58
N PHE A 62 -9.12 3.96 20.28
CA PHE A 62 -10.14 4.29 19.31
C PHE A 62 -10.10 3.34 18.12
N ALA A 63 -11.16 2.58 17.92
CA ALA A 63 -11.28 1.62 16.83
C ALA A 63 -12.47 1.98 15.94
N GLY A 64 -12.36 1.63 14.65
CA GLY A 64 -13.46 1.80 13.70
C GLY A 64 -14.72 1.04 14.13
N VAL A 65 -15.87 1.64 13.87
CA VAL A 65 -17.19 1.09 14.21
C VAL A 65 -17.88 0.42 13.00
N ARG A 66 -17.35 0.62 11.79
CA ARG A 66 -17.96 0.10 10.55
C ARG A 66 -17.96 -1.44 10.56
N GLY A 67 -19.13 -2.04 10.37
CA GLY A 67 -19.30 -3.51 10.39
C GLY A 67 -19.37 -4.14 11.78
N LYS A 68 -19.35 -3.35 12.86
CA LYS A 68 -19.54 -3.84 14.24
C LYS A 68 -20.98 -3.56 14.69
N GLY A 69 -21.57 -4.54 15.42
CA GLY A 69 -22.99 -4.51 15.81
C GLY A 69 -23.43 -3.28 16.60
N PHE A 70 -24.74 -3.16 16.82
CA PHE A 70 -25.43 -2.02 17.45
C PHE A 70 -24.82 -1.58 18.81
N LYS A 71 -24.32 -2.52 19.61
CA LYS A 71 -23.66 -2.23 20.90
C LYS A 71 -22.45 -1.29 20.74
N THR A 72 -21.66 -1.50 19.70
CA THR A 72 -20.48 -0.63 19.39
C THR A 72 -20.92 0.79 19.02
N LEU A 73 -22.08 0.94 18.42
CA LEU A 73 -22.62 2.25 18.03
C LEU A 73 -23.05 3.06 19.27
N ILE A 74 -23.64 2.40 20.26
CA ILE A 74 -24.04 3.02 21.54
C ILE A 74 -22.80 3.47 22.35
N GLU A 75 -21.73 2.67 22.34
CA GLU A 75 -20.49 2.98 23.05
C GLU A 75 -19.63 4.04 22.35
N LEU A 76 -19.91 4.33 21.08
CA LEU A 76 -19.09 5.22 20.25
C LEU A 76 -18.88 6.63 20.86
N PRO A 77 -19.91 7.32 21.42
CA PRO A 77 -19.70 8.64 22.03
C PRO A 77 -18.71 8.60 23.20
N ILE A 78 -18.82 7.60 24.08
CA ILE A 78 -17.94 7.44 25.23
C ILE A 78 -16.51 7.15 24.76
N ARG A 79 -16.35 6.24 23.82
CA ARG A 79 -15.04 5.91 23.23
C ARG A 79 -14.41 7.11 22.52
N LEU A 80 -15.21 7.92 21.83
CA LEU A 80 -14.74 9.14 21.18
C LEU A 80 -14.26 10.17 22.22
N VAL A 81 -15.03 10.42 23.26
CA VAL A 81 -14.63 11.32 24.35
C VAL A 81 -13.32 10.85 25.00
N LYS A 82 -13.20 9.55 25.31
CA LYS A 82 -11.98 8.97 25.86
C LYS A 82 -10.79 9.20 24.91
N ALA A 83 -10.95 8.93 23.63
CA ALA A 83 -9.90 9.12 22.62
C ALA A 83 -9.52 10.60 22.45
N LEU A 84 -10.48 11.53 22.53
CA LEU A 84 -10.21 12.97 22.51
C LEU A 84 -9.40 13.40 23.73
N VAL A 85 -9.74 12.92 24.94
CA VAL A 85 -8.98 13.21 26.17
C VAL A 85 -7.57 12.62 26.07
N GLN A 86 -7.41 11.38 25.64
CA GLN A 86 -6.09 10.77 25.44
C GLN A 86 -5.25 11.56 24.44
N SER A 87 -5.86 11.99 23.33
CA SER A 87 -5.20 12.82 22.31
C SER A 87 -4.77 14.17 22.88
N PHE A 88 -5.62 14.81 23.69
CA PHE A 88 -5.30 16.09 24.33
C PHE A 88 -4.10 15.98 25.26
N VAL A 89 -4.09 15.00 26.16
CA VAL A 89 -2.98 14.74 27.07
C VAL A 89 -1.70 14.47 26.31
N LEU A 90 -1.78 13.63 25.27
CA LEU A 90 -0.62 13.25 24.46
C LEU A 90 -0.03 14.47 23.70
N ILE A 91 -0.86 15.26 23.01
CA ILE A 91 -0.42 16.43 22.25
C ILE A 91 0.15 17.52 23.18
N ARG A 92 -0.45 17.72 24.36
CA ARG A 92 0.07 18.68 25.37
C ARG A 92 1.42 18.23 25.94
N ARG A 93 1.66 16.91 26.08
CA ARG A 93 2.92 16.34 26.55
C ARG A 93 4.02 16.44 25.49
N ILE A 94 3.73 15.99 24.24
CA ILE A 94 4.71 15.94 23.15
C ILE A 94 4.95 17.32 22.55
N ARG A 95 3.93 18.16 22.47
CA ARG A 95 3.94 19.50 21.86
C ARG A 95 4.43 19.47 20.39
N PRO A 96 3.84 18.62 19.52
CA PRO A 96 4.29 18.53 18.14
C PRO A 96 4.15 19.88 17.43
N ASP A 97 5.06 20.17 16.50
CA ASP A 97 5.00 21.35 15.63
C ASP A 97 4.05 21.12 14.46
N VAL A 98 3.94 19.87 13.98
CA VAL A 98 3.04 19.47 12.91
C VAL A 98 2.41 18.10 13.17
N LEU A 99 1.17 17.93 12.72
CA LEU A 99 0.44 16.67 12.70
C LEU A 99 0.36 16.19 11.25
N ILE A 100 0.63 14.91 11.01
CA ILE A 100 0.54 14.27 9.70
C ILE A 100 -0.44 13.11 9.79
N GLY A 101 -1.63 13.28 9.21
CA GLY A 101 -2.67 12.26 9.18
C GLY A 101 -2.64 11.47 7.87
N LEU A 102 -2.61 10.14 7.97
CA LEU A 102 -2.57 9.27 6.79
C LEU A 102 -3.84 8.42 6.63
N GLY A 103 -4.85 8.64 7.46
CA GLY A 103 -6.11 7.93 7.37
C GLY A 103 -6.26 6.81 8.41
N GLY A 104 -7.41 6.14 8.31
CA GLY A 104 -7.90 5.26 9.36
C GLY A 104 -8.68 6.03 10.42
N TYR A 105 -9.60 5.37 11.10
CA TYR A 105 -10.42 6.01 12.15
C TYR A 105 -9.60 6.62 13.27
N ILE A 106 -8.45 6.03 13.55
CA ILE A 106 -7.53 6.47 14.61
C ILE A 106 -7.00 7.90 14.40
N THR A 107 -7.03 8.41 13.16
CA THR A 107 -6.54 9.77 12.86
C THR A 107 -7.50 10.86 13.33
N VAL A 108 -8.79 10.57 13.44
CA VAL A 108 -9.82 11.58 13.69
C VAL A 108 -9.62 12.28 15.05
N PRO A 109 -9.56 11.58 16.22
CA PRO A 109 -9.45 12.25 17.51
C PRO A 109 -8.18 13.11 17.65
N PRO A 110 -6.95 12.61 17.36
CA PRO A 110 -5.76 13.44 17.55
C PRO A 110 -5.66 14.59 16.55
N CYS A 111 -6.14 14.43 15.31
CA CYS A 111 -6.14 15.53 14.35
C CYS A 111 -7.13 16.63 14.73
N LEU A 112 -8.32 16.29 15.20
CA LEU A 112 -9.29 17.27 15.68
C LEU A 112 -8.75 18.04 16.89
N VAL A 113 -8.26 17.32 17.90
CA VAL A 113 -7.69 17.95 19.11
C VAL A 113 -6.49 18.82 18.75
N GLY A 114 -5.61 18.35 17.89
CA GLY A 114 -4.45 19.12 17.46
C GLY A 114 -4.84 20.42 16.78
N ARG A 115 -5.87 20.39 15.91
CA ARG A 115 -6.40 21.61 15.26
C ARG A 115 -6.99 22.60 16.26
N VAL A 116 -7.73 22.11 17.26
CA VAL A 116 -8.24 22.95 18.37
C VAL A 116 -7.10 23.58 19.17
N LEU A 117 -6.00 22.85 19.35
CA LEU A 117 -4.78 23.33 20.02
C LEU A 117 -3.88 24.21 19.11
N GLY A 118 -4.36 24.61 17.92
CA GLY A 118 -3.62 25.47 17.00
C GLY A 118 -2.50 24.76 16.20
N LYS A 119 -2.39 23.43 16.30
CA LYS A 119 -1.35 22.68 15.59
C LYS A 119 -1.70 22.53 14.10
N PRO A 120 -0.77 22.80 13.17
CA PRO A 120 -1.00 22.59 11.76
C PRO A 120 -1.19 21.09 11.46
N LEU A 121 -2.12 20.79 10.56
CA LEU A 121 -2.44 19.45 10.10
C LEU A 121 -2.14 19.32 8.62
N VAL A 122 -1.33 18.34 8.24
CA VAL A 122 -1.07 17.90 6.88
C VAL A 122 -1.73 16.52 6.71
N LEU A 123 -2.44 16.31 5.61
CA LEU A 123 -3.09 15.03 5.29
C LEU A 123 -2.53 14.44 4.01
N HIS A 124 -2.41 13.12 4.01
CA HIS A 124 -2.18 12.35 2.81
C HIS A 124 -3.25 11.27 2.64
N GLU A 125 -3.88 11.20 1.45
CA GLU A 125 -4.82 10.14 1.07
C GLU A 125 -4.15 9.19 0.08
N GLN A 126 -4.08 7.91 0.44
CA GLN A 126 -3.35 6.90 -0.30
C GLN A 126 -4.16 6.24 -1.41
N ASN A 127 -5.49 6.19 -1.28
CA ASN A 127 -6.37 5.48 -2.20
C ASN A 127 -7.02 6.42 -3.21
N SER A 128 -7.47 5.84 -4.31
CA SER A 128 -8.27 6.55 -5.33
C SER A 128 -9.69 6.92 -4.85
N VAL A 129 -10.12 6.37 -3.71
CA VAL A 129 -11.34 6.75 -3.01
C VAL A 129 -10.97 7.20 -1.60
N ALA A 130 -11.27 8.45 -1.28
CA ALA A 130 -10.94 8.97 0.04
C ALA A 130 -11.72 8.29 1.15
N GLY A 131 -11.00 7.89 2.20
CA GLY A 131 -11.62 7.40 3.42
C GLY A 131 -12.43 8.47 4.16
N THR A 132 -13.47 8.05 4.90
CA THR A 132 -14.36 8.97 5.64
C THR A 132 -13.57 9.89 6.59
N ALA A 133 -12.54 9.37 7.26
CA ALA A 133 -11.69 10.16 8.13
C ALA A 133 -10.99 11.29 7.36
N ASN A 134 -10.35 10.99 6.24
CA ASN A 134 -9.65 11.99 5.43
C ASN A 134 -10.63 12.97 4.76
N LYS A 135 -11.83 12.53 4.34
CA LYS A 135 -12.90 13.44 3.86
C LYS A 135 -13.31 14.47 4.92
N LEU A 136 -13.40 14.06 6.19
CA LEU A 136 -13.73 14.95 7.28
C LEU A 136 -12.56 15.92 7.58
N LEU A 137 -11.37 15.37 7.77
CA LEU A 137 -10.19 16.10 8.19
C LEU A 137 -9.64 17.04 7.10
N SER A 138 -9.88 16.76 5.82
CA SER A 138 -9.45 17.62 4.71
C SER A 138 -10.07 19.03 4.77
N LYS A 139 -11.22 19.17 5.43
CA LYS A 139 -11.90 20.47 5.60
C LYS A 139 -11.17 21.41 6.58
N ILE A 140 -10.32 20.87 7.44
CA ILE A 140 -9.60 21.60 8.49
C ILE A 140 -8.07 21.50 8.35
N ALA A 141 -7.58 20.67 7.41
CA ALA A 141 -6.16 20.52 7.15
C ALA A 141 -5.59 21.79 6.50
N LYS A 142 -4.33 22.10 6.81
CA LYS A 142 -3.56 23.19 6.18
C LYS A 142 -3.01 22.77 4.81
N GLY A 143 -2.73 21.47 4.63
CA GLY A 143 -2.31 20.87 3.36
C GLY A 143 -2.94 19.51 3.16
N VAL A 144 -3.40 19.21 1.93
CA VAL A 144 -4.00 17.92 1.55
C VAL A 144 -3.27 17.40 0.33
N TYR A 145 -2.74 16.20 0.44
CA TYR A 145 -1.97 15.51 -0.59
C TYR A 145 -2.61 14.18 -0.91
N CYS A 146 -2.63 13.82 -2.19
CA CYS A 146 -3.31 12.62 -2.68
C CYS A 146 -2.37 11.78 -3.52
N ALA A 147 -2.50 10.47 -3.41
CA ALA A 147 -1.78 9.52 -4.26
C ALA A 147 -2.38 9.42 -5.66
N PHE A 148 -3.66 9.74 -5.80
CA PHE A 148 -4.38 9.71 -7.07
C PHE A 148 -5.03 11.08 -7.35
N PRO A 149 -5.18 11.45 -8.63
CA PRO A 149 -5.78 12.73 -9.00
C PRO A 149 -7.28 12.80 -8.66
N GLY A 150 -7.74 13.97 -8.25
CA GLY A 150 -9.18 14.24 -8.10
C GLY A 150 -9.88 13.61 -6.88
N VAL A 151 -9.13 12.97 -5.98
CA VAL A 151 -9.71 12.23 -4.83
C VAL A 151 -10.25 13.16 -3.75
N LEU A 152 -9.47 14.19 -3.43
CA LEU A 152 -9.84 15.27 -2.52
C LEU A 152 -9.44 16.60 -3.15
N LYS A 153 -9.92 17.70 -2.57
CA LYS A 153 -9.43 19.04 -2.92
C LYS A 153 -8.00 19.20 -2.34
N GLY A 154 -7.03 18.70 -3.07
CA GLY A 154 -5.63 18.66 -2.66
C GLY A 154 -4.70 18.43 -3.85
N GLU A 155 -3.41 18.37 -3.56
CA GLU A 155 -2.38 18.18 -4.57
C GLU A 155 -2.14 16.69 -4.86
N TRP A 156 -2.06 16.31 -6.14
CA TRP A 156 -1.66 14.97 -6.55
C TRP A 156 -0.13 14.83 -6.52
N VAL A 157 0.38 14.14 -5.54
CA VAL A 157 1.83 13.92 -5.33
C VAL A 157 2.26 12.46 -5.49
N GLY A 158 1.33 11.51 -5.53
CA GLY A 158 1.61 10.08 -5.46
C GLY A 158 1.64 9.57 -4.01
N ASN A 159 1.93 8.28 -3.84
CA ASN A 159 2.15 7.71 -2.51
C ASN A 159 3.59 7.91 -2.05
N PRO A 160 3.83 8.24 -0.77
CA PRO A 160 5.15 8.13 -0.17
C PRO A 160 5.66 6.69 -0.26
N LEU A 161 6.74 6.50 -1.02
CA LEU A 161 7.34 5.20 -1.25
C LEU A 161 8.62 5.05 -0.42
N ARG A 162 8.95 3.80 -0.07
CA ARG A 162 10.23 3.45 0.54
C ARG A 162 11.37 3.75 -0.42
N SER A 163 12.57 4.05 0.10
CA SER A 163 13.74 4.46 -0.69
C SER A 163 14.13 3.43 -1.77
N GLU A 164 13.90 2.14 -1.51
CA GLU A 164 14.21 1.04 -2.43
C GLU A 164 13.44 1.09 -3.75
N PHE A 165 12.36 1.88 -3.85
CA PHE A 165 11.59 2.10 -5.08
C PHE A 165 12.04 3.32 -5.87
N LYS A 166 12.99 4.11 -5.34
CA LYS A 166 13.54 5.28 -6.01
C LYS A 166 14.76 4.89 -6.84
N ASP A 167 15.12 5.73 -7.78
CA ASP A 167 16.34 5.63 -8.60
C ASP A 167 16.57 4.23 -9.22
N GLN A 168 15.48 3.63 -9.70
CA GLN A 168 15.52 2.31 -10.31
C GLN A 168 15.64 2.39 -11.84
N PRO A 169 16.26 1.38 -12.49
CA PRO A 169 16.39 1.33 -13.95
C PRO A 169 15.03 1.43 -14.64
N SER A 170 15.00 2.11 -15.78
CA SER A 170 13.80 2.21 -16.62
C SER A 170 13.33 0.83 -17.12
N PRO A 171 12.06 0.68 -17.53
CA PRO A 171 11.59 -0.56 -18.14
C PRO A 171 12.46 -1.01 -19.33
N LYS A 172 12.88 -0.09 -20.21
CA LYS A 172 13.75 -0.42 -21.34
C LYS A 172 15.07 -1.03 -20.92
N GLU A 173 15.74 -0.44 -19.93
CA GLU A 173 16.99 -0.98 -19.39
C GLU A 173 16.81 -2.35 -18.77
N ARG A 174 15.71 -2.56 -18.03
CA ARG A 174 15.41 -3.85 -17.39
C ARG A 174 15.10 -4.96 -18.40
N PHE A 175 14.43 -4.64 -19.51
CA PHE A 175 14.05 -5.62 -20.52
C PHE A 175 15.15 -5.90 -21.55
N ALA A 176 16.14 -5.01 -21.71
CA ALA A 176 17.16 -5.07 -22.76
C ALA A 176 17.91 -6.40 -22.86
N ASN A 177 18.15 -7.07 -21.71
CA ASN A 177 18.92 -8.31 -21.66
C ASN A 177 18.06 -9.52 -21.21
N ARG A 178 16.73 -9.42 -21.28
CA ARG A 178 15.84 -10.52 -20.91
C ARG A 178 15.55 -11.44 -22.08
N SER A 179 15.69 -12.75 -21.86
CA SER A 179 15.43 -13.80 -22.84
C SER A 179 14.81 -15.03 -22.17
N GLY A 180 14.39 -16.01 -22.95
CA GLY A 180 13.81 -17.26 -22.46
C GLY A 180 12.37 -17.11 -21.96
N ALA A 181 11.94 -17.96 -21.03
CA ALA A 181 10.59 -17.93 -20.47
C ALA A 181 10.34 -16.67 -19.63
N LEU A 182 9.10 -16.21 -19.56
CA LEU A 182 8.71 -15.05 -18.76
C LEU A 182 8.90 -15.31 -17.26
N SER A 183 9.19 -14.26 -16.51
CA SER A 183 9.20 -14.26 -15.05
C SER A 183 7.93 -13.61 -14.52
N VAL A 184 7.09 -14.37 -13.83
CA VAL A 184 5.82 -13.91 -13.25
C VAL A 184 5.92 -13.89 -11.74
N LEU A 185 5.56 -12.77 -11.14
CA LEU A 185 5.45 -12.62 -9.70
C LEU A 185 3.97 -12.60 -9.30
N VAL A 186 3.58 -13.39 -8.30
CA VAL A 186 2.22 -13.40 -7.75
C VAL A 186 2.23 -12.86 -6.33
N VAL A 187 1.45 -11.81 -6.07
CA VAL A 187 1.41 -11.13 -4.77
C VAL A 187 -0.03 -10.87 -4.32
N GLY A 188 -0.44 -11.56 -3.27
CA GLY A 188 -1.77 -11.40 -2.65
C GLY A 188 -1.87 -10.31 -1.59
N GLY A 189 -0.75 -9.61 -1.30
CA GLY A 189 -0.59 -8.73 -0.13
C GLY A 189 -0.10 -9.52 1.10
N SER A 190 0.12 -8.83 2.24
CA SER A 190 0.75 -9.41 3.44
C SER A 190 0.04 -10.66 4.01
N LEU A 191 -1.25 -10.78 3.78
CA LEU A 191 -2.05 -11.93 4.23
C LEU A 191 -2.22 -13.02 3.17
N GLY A 192 -1.73 -12.79 1.96
CA GLY A 192 -2.00 -13.61 0.78
C GLY A 192 -3.39 -13.37 0.21
N ALA A 193 -3.69 -14.01 -0.93
CA ALA A 193 -4.99 -13.92 -1.58
C ALA A 193 -5.46 -15.32 -2.00
N GLN A 194 -6.43 -15.87 -1.27
CA GLN A 194 -6.94 -17.23 -1.50
C GLN A 194 -7.34 -17.47 -2.96
N ALA A 195 -7.98 -16.49 -3.61
CA ALA A 195 -8.38 -16.63 -5.01
C ALA A 195 -7.16 -16.80 -5.95
N LEU A 196 -6.09 -16.02 -5.73
CA LEU A 196 -4.84 -16.17 -6.48
C LEU A 196 -4.18 -17.51 -6.16
N ASN A 197 -4.09 -17.86 -4.89
CA ASN A 197 -3.48 -19.11 -4.42
C ASN A 197 -4.18 -20.35 -5.00
N SER A 198 -5.49 -20.27 -5.27
CA SER A 198 -6.26 -21.36 -5.84
C SER A 198 -6.18 -21.43 -7.37
N VAL A 199 -6.29 -20.29 -8.06
CA VAL A 199 -6.46 -20.26 -9.52
C VAL A 199 -5.13 -20.27 -10.26
N VAL A 200 -4.10 -19.58 -9.76
CA VAL A 200 -2.80 -19.51 -10.45
C VAL A 200 -2.16 -20.88 -10.66
N PRO A 201 -2.12 -21.81 -9.69
CA PRO A 201 -1.58 -23.16 -9.92
C PRO A 201 -2.30 -23.91 -11.05
N GLN A 202 -3.64 -23.81 -11.07
CA GLN A 202 -4.47 -24.45 -12.11
C GLN A 202 -4.21 -23.84 -13.48
N ALA A 203 -4.09 -22.53 -13.59
CA ALA A 203 -3.77 -21.85 -14.84
C ALA A 203 -2.40 -22.25 -15.37
N LEU A 204 -1.39 -22.33 -14.51
CA LEU A 204 -0.03 -22.75 -14.89
C LEU A 204 0.03 -24.21 -15.37
N ALA A 205 -0.80 -25.08 -14.81
CA ALA A 205 -0.88 -26.48 -15.25
C ALA A 205 -1.42 -26.64 -16.68
N LEU A 206 -2.25 -25.70 -17.14
CA LEU A 206 -2.75 -25.69 -18.53
C LEU A 206 -1.71 -25.20 -19.54
N ILE A 207 -0.62 -24.55 -19.09
CA ILE A 207 0.45 -24.06 -19.97
C ILE A 207 1.47 -25.20 -20.20
N PRO A 208 1.84 -25.51 -21.46
CA PRO A 208 2.85 -26.51 -21.75
C PRO A 208 4.17 -26.23 -21.02
N GLU A 209 4.85 -27.26 -20.55
CA GLU A 209 6.06 -27.13 -19.73
C GLU A 209 7.15 -26.26 -20.39
N GLY A 210 7.35 -26.44 -21.71
CA GLY A 210 8.37 -25.73 -22.49
C GLY A 210 8.16 -24.20 -22.50
N THR A 211 6.92 -23.73 -22.44
CA THR A 211 6.53 -22.30 -22.50
C THR A 211 6.07 -21.74 -21.16
N ARG A 212 5.94 -22.59 -20.12
CA ARG A 212 5.50 -22.16 -18.79
C ARG A 212 6.46 -21.13 -18.20
N PRO A 213 5.96 -20.02 -17.66
CA PRO A 213 6.81 -18.99 -17.04
C PRO A 213 7.51 -19.50 -15.77
N PHE A 214 8.59 -18.84 -15.37
CA PHE A 214 9.10 -18.90 -14.01
C PHE A 214 8.16 -18.12 -13.10
N VAL A 215 7.82 -18.68 -11.94
CA VAL A 215 6.86 -18.06 -11.02
C VAL A 215 7.44 -17.99 -9.62
N LEU A 216 7.47 -16.76 -9.07
CA LEU A 216 7.59 -16.54 -7.65
C LEU A 216 6.20 -16.24 -7.08
N HIS A 217 5.68 -17.09 -6.20
CA HIS A 217 4.33 -16.93 -5.64
C HIS A 217 4.38 -16.69 -4.12
N GLN A 218 3.98 -15.50 -3.70
CA GLN A 218 3.84 -15.14 -2.29
C GLN A 218 2.44 -15.50 -1.79
N GLY A 219 2.35 -16.59 -1.02
CA GLY A 219 1.08 -17.16 -0.57
C GLY A 219 0.46 -16.50 0.67
N GLY A 220 1.27 -15.81 1.47
CA GLY A 220 0.88 -15.38 2.83
C GLY A 220 1.11 -16.48 3.88
N ALA A 221 1.74 -16.13 4.99
CA ALA A 221 2.22 -17.13 5.97
C ALA A 221 1.15 -18.14 6.42
N LYS A 222 -0.08 -17.67 6.67
CA LYS A 222 -1.18 -18.53 7.11
C LYS A 222 -1.77 -19.40 5.99
N GLN A 223 -1.54 -19.05 4.73
CA GLN A 223 -2.12 -19.74 3.57
C GLN A 223 -1.11 -20.63 2.85
N MET A 224 0.14 -20.68 3.30
CA MET A 224 1.19 -21.49 2.67
C MET A 224 0.80 -22.98 2.52
N PRO A 225 0.27 -23.68 3.54
CA PRO A 225 -0.10 -25.09 3.40
C PRO A 225 -1.15 -25.30 2.29
N ALA A 226 -2.13 -24.42 2.18
CA ALA A 226 -3.16 -24.49 1.15
C ALA A 226 -2.59 -24.17 -0.26
N LEU A 227 -1.63 -23.28 -0.36
CA LEU A 227 -0.94 -22.96 -1.60
C LEU A 227 -0.09 -24.15 -2.08
N GLU A 228 0.70 -24.75 -1.20
CA GLU A 228 1.51 -25.94 -1.49
C GLU A 228 0.64 -27.11 -1.95
N GLU A 229 -0.48 -27.33 -1.26
CA GLU A 229 -1.46 -28.33 -1.65
C GLU A 229 -2.06 -28.07 -3.06
N ALA A 230 -2.37 -26.80 -3.36
CA ALA A 230 -2.89 -26.43 -4.68
C ALA A 230 -1.88 -26.71 -5.81
N TYR A 231 -0.59 -26.43 -5.59
CA TYR A 231 0.47 -26.78 -6.54
C TYR A 231 0.72 -28.29 -6.62
N ALA A 232 0.61 -29.01 -5.52
CA ALA A 232 0.75 -30.47 -5.50
C ALA A 232 -0.37 -31.16 -6.29
N LYS A 233 -1.63 -30.71 -6.12
CA LYS A 233 -2.79 -31.25 -6.85
C LYS A 233 -2.65 -31.18 -8.38
N VAL A 234 -1.94 -30.18 -8.87
CA VAL A 234 -1.71 -30.00 -10.31
C VAL A 234 -0.33 -30.50 -10.77
N GLY A 235 0.42 -31.18 -9.90
CA GLY A 235 1.73 -31.78 -10.22
C GLY A 235 2.89 -30.80 -10.37
N LEU A 236 2.73 -29.54 -9.89
CA LEU A 236 3.73 -28.48 -10.08
C LEU A 236 4.57 -28.17 -8.83
N ILE A 237 4.33 -28.82 -7.69
CA ILE A 237 5.04 -28.52 -6.44
C ILE A 237 6.57 -28.76 -6.51
N LYS A 238 7.02 -29.67 -7.37
CA LYS A 238 8.43 -30.00 -7.59
C LYS A 238 9.02 -29.34 -8.85
N SER A 239 8.28 -28.47 -9.52
CA SER A 239 8.77 -27.81 -10.72
C SER A 239 9.86 -26.78 -10.36
N GLU A 240 11.01 -26.86 -11.02
CA GLU A 240 12.11 -25.89 -10.86
C GLU A 240 11.73 -24.46 -11.28
N ARG A 241 10.63 -24.31 -12.03
CA ARG A 241 10.10 -23.02 -12.46
C ARG A 241 9.21 -22.35 -11.42
N ILE A 242 8.88 -23.05 -10.31
CA ILE A 242 7.94 -22.56 -9.29
C ILE A 242 8.67 -22.38 -7.95
N LYS A 243 8.63 -21.17 -7.43
CA LYS A 243 9.11 -20.84 -6.09
C LYS A 243 7.98 -20.29 -5.25
N LEU A 244 7.67 -20.95 -4.15
CA LEU A 244 6.63 -20.56 -3.18
C LEU A 244 7.29 -19.93 -1.96
N VAL A 245 6.76 -18.80 -1.51
CA VAL A 245 7.26 -18.11 -0.32
C VAL A 245 6.10 -17.56 0.53
N PRO A 246 6.22 -17.57 1.86
CA PRO A 246 5.19 -17.01 2.72
C PRO A 246 5.13 -15.47 2.66
N PHE A 247 6.29 -14.84 2.47
CA PHE A 247 6.46 -13.40 2.45
C PHE A 247 7.68 -13.01 1.59
N ILE A 248 7.70 -11.78 1.09
CA ILE A 248 8.83 -11.21 0.34
C ILE A 248 9.27 -9.94 1.06
N ASP A 249 10.45 -9.96 1.63
CA ASP A 249 11.04 -8.79 2.32
C ASP A 249 11.51 -7.74 1.30
N GLU A 250 12.26 -8.18 0.28
CA GLU A 250 12.84 -7.35 -0.78
C GLU A 250 11.88 -7.18 -1.97
N MET A 251 10.72 -6.52 -1.72
CA MET A 251 9.65 -6.41 -2.72
C MET A 251 10.10 -5.65 -3.98
N ALA A 252 10.89 -4.60 -3.84
CA ALA A 252 11.41 -3.83 -4.97
C ALA A 252 12.28 -4.71 -5.90
N THR A 253 13.08 -5.60 -5.31
CA THR A 253 13.90 -6.56 -6.04
C THR A 253 13.02 -7.58 -6.77
N ALA A 254 11.99 -8.11 -6.10
CA ALA A 254 11.05 -9.06 -6.72
C ALA A 254 10.29 -8.44 -7.89
N PHE A 255 9.80 -7.20 -7.75
CA PHE A 255 9.16 -6.47 -8.84
C PHE A 255 10.12 -6.21 -10.02
N LYS A 256 11.38 -5.83 -9.73
CA LYS A 256 12.39 -5.62 -10.79
C LYS A 256 12.69 -6.87 -11.58
N GLN A 257 12.68 -8.03 -10.95
CA GLN A 257 12.96 -9.31 -11.60
C GLN A 257 11.76 -9.82 -12.41
N ALA A 258 10.54 -9.39 -12.11
CA ALA A 258 9.35 -9.81 -12.82
C ALA A 258 9.22 -9.15 -14.21
N ASP A 259 8.75 -9.90 -15.19
CA ASP A 259 8.24 -9.41 -16.47
C ASP A 259 6.78 -8.98 -16.31
N LEU A 260 6.03 -9.71 -15.46
CA LEU A 260 4.62 -9.50 -15.17
C LEU A 260 4.34 -9.75 -13.69
N VAL A 261 3.43 -8.95 -13.12
CA VAL A 261 2.93 -9.16 -11.76
C VAL A 261 1.45 -9.49 -11.79
N ILE A 262 1.03 -10.53 -11.07
CA ILE A 262 -0.39 -10.83 -10.79
C ILE A 262 -0.65 -10.46 -9.34
N CYS A 263 -1.49 -9.45 -9.08
CA CYS A 263 -1.62 -8.93 -7.72
C CYS A 263 -3.00 -8.38 -7.38
N ARG A 264 -3.20 -8.15 -6.07
CA ARG A 264 -4.24 -7.24 -5.59
C ARG A 264 -3.85 -5.79 -5.90
N SER A 265 -4.86 -4.93 -6.08
CA SER A 265 -4.68 -3.52 -6.45
C SER A 265 -4.75 -2.57 -5.25
N GLY A 266 -4.05 -2.92 -4.15
CA GLY A 266 -3.85 -1.98 -3.05
C GLY A 266 -3.06 -0.75 -3.51
N ALA A 267 -3.35 0.41 -2.93
CA ALA A 267 -2.75 1.68 -3.35
C ALA A 267 -1.21 1.69 -3.34
N SER A 268 -0.58 1.07 -2.31
CA SER A 268 0.88 0.94 -2.26
C SER A 268 1.41 0.10 -3.41
N THR A 269 0.81 -1.08 -3.67
CA THR A 269 1.23 -1.97 -4.76
C THR A 269 1.12 -1.28 -6.12
N VAL A 270 0.01 -0.58 -6.38
CA VAL A 270 -0.18 0.19 -7.62
C VAL A 270 0.89 1.26 -7.78
N SER A 271 1.18 2.00 -6.71
CA SER A 271 2.21 3.06 -6.72
C SER A 271 3.63 2.51 -6.86
N GLU A 272 3.93 1.38 -6.24
CA GLU A 272 5.22 0.67 -6.34
C GLU A 272 5.44 0.13 -7.77
N LEU A 273 4.41 -0.46 -8.37
CA LEU A 273 4.45 -0.93 -9.76
C LEU A 273 4.61 0.23 -10.75
N ALA A 274 3.96 1.36 -10.52
CA ALA A 274 4.14 2.58 -11.30
C ALA A 274 5.57 3.11 -11.17
N ALA A 275 6.11 3.17 -9.96
CA ALA A 275 7.46 3.68 -9.71
C ALA A 275 8.55 2.87 -10.44
N LEU A 276 8.40 1.56 -10.49
CA LEU A 276 9.31 0.65 -11.18
C LEU A 276 8.96 0.45 -12.67
N GLY A 277 7.76 0.84 -13.10
CA GLY A 277 7.27 0.54 -14.44
C GLY A 277 7.14 -0.97 -14.67
N VAL A 278 6.23 -1.64 -13.97
CA VAL A 278 6.01 -3.08 -14.12
C VAL A 278 4.58 -3.33 -14.59
N ALA A 279 4.43 -4.10 -15.66
CA ALA A 279 3.14 -4.55 -16.16
C ALA A 279 2.44 -5.47 -15.15
N ALA A 280 1.12 -5.33 -14.99
CA ALA A 280 0.41 -6.17 -14.04
C ALA A 280 -0.98 -6.61 -14.51
N ILE A 281 -1.39 -7.78 -14.02
CA ILE A 281 -2.78 -8.24 -13.99
C ILE A 281 -3.30 -7.90 -12.59
N TYR A 282 -4.14 -6.88 -12.53
CA TYR A 282 -4.76 -6.43 -11.29
C TYR A 282 -6.03 -7.23 -11.01
N VAL A 283 -6.05 -7.92 -9.88
CA VAL A 283 -7.22 -8.67 -9.40
C VAL A 283 -7.75 -7.99 -8.12
N PRO A 284 -8.66 -7.03 -8.20
CA PRO A 284 -9.17 -6.31 -7.04
C PRO A 284 -9.79 -7.23 -6.00
N PHE A 285 -9.65 -6.89 -4.72
CA PHE A 285 -10.32 -7.59 -3.65
C PHE A 285 -11.80 -7.19 -3.61
N PRO A 286 -12.77 -8.12 -3.80
CA PRO A 286 -14.18 -7.78 -4.01
C PRO A 286 -14.85 -7.16 -2.78
N HIS A 287 -14.28 -7.33 -1.58
CA HIS A 287 -14.80 -6.75 -0.34
C HIS A 287 -14.00 -5.52 0.11
N ALA A 288 -13.25 -4.89 -0.81
CA ALA A 288 -12.56 -3.64 -0.53
C ALA A 288 -13.56 -2.53 -0.22
N ILE A 289 -13.30 -1.79 0.85
CA ILE A 289 -14.20 -0.70 1.28
C ILE A 289 -14.36 0.31 0.14
N ASP A 290 -15.63 0.62 -0.19
CA ASP A 290 -15.97 1.58 -1.25
C ASP A 290 -15.33 1.23 -2.62
N ASP A 291 -15.04 -0.06 -2.86
CA ASP A 291 -14.45 -0.60 -4.09
C ASP A 291 -13.15 0.09 -4.54
N HIS A 292 -12.40 0.64 -3.59
CA HIS A 292 -11.19 1.42 -3.89
C HIS A 292 -10.14 0.62 -4.70
N GLN A 293 -10.09 -0.72 -4.55
CA GLN A 293 -9.11 -1.52 -5.29
C GLN A 293 -9.40 -1.56 -6.79
N THR A 294 -10.67 -1.64 -7.20
CA THR A 294 -11.04 -1.57 -8.61
C THR A 294 -10.67 -0.20 -9.21
N ILE A 295 -10.90 0.88 -8.47
CA ILE A 295 -10.58 2.24 -8.94
C ILE A 295 -9.05 2.46 -8.98
N ASN A 296 -8.31 1.95 -7.98
CA ASN A 296 -6.85 1.95 -8.02
C ASN A 296 -6.31 1.23 -9.27
N ALA A 297 -6.87 0.05 -9.60
CA ALA A 297 -6.48 -0.72 -10.79
C ALA A 297 -6.80 0.03 -12.08
N LYS A 298 -8.00 0.61 -12.18
CA LYS A 298 -8.42 1.38 -13.36
C LYS A 298 -7.47 2.53 -13.67
N PHE A 299 -6.97 3.23 -12.68
CA PHE A 299 -5.98 4.30 -12.88
C PHE A 299 -4.76 3.84 -13.70
N MET A 300 -4.33 2.59 -13.53
CA MET A 300 -3.24 2.00 -14.30
C MET A 300 -3.72 1.43 -15.64
N VAL A 301 -4.81 0.68 -15.62
CA VAL A 301 -5.33 -0.03 -16.81
C VAL A 301 -5.81 0.95 -17.87
N ASP A 302 -6.49 2.02 -17.50
CA ASP A 302 -6.96 3.07 -18.42
C ASP A 302 -5.80 3.82 -19.10
N SER A 303 -4.59 3.74 -18.52
CA SER A 303 -3.38 4.27 -19.14
C SER A 303 -2.61 3.23 -19.97
N GLY A 304 -3.12 2.01 -20.12
CA GLY A 304 -2.47 0.93 -20.85
C GLY A 304 -1.46 0.11 -20.02
N ALA A 305 -1.34 0.34 -18.71
CA ALA A 305 -0.29 -0.24 -17.87
C ALA A 305 -0.56 -1.68 -17.38
N GLY A 306 -1.55 -2.36 -17.89
CA GLY A 306 -1.86 -3.73 -17.47
C GLY A 306 -3.28 -4.14 -17.80
N TRP A 307 -3.78 -5.12 -17.08
CA TRP A 307 -5.12 -5.70 -17.23
C TRP A 307 -5.88 -5.67 -15.91
N LEU A 308 -7.16 -5.38 -15.98
CA LEU A 308 -8.10 -5.57 -14.88
C LEU A 308 -8.79 -6.92 -15.06
N MET A 309 -8.75 -7.77 -14.05
CA MET A 309 -9.47 -9.04 -14.02
C MET A 309 -10.28 -9.11 -12.72
N ASP A 310 -11.58 -8.98 -12.81
CA ASP A 310 -12.44 -9.12 -11.65
C ASP A 310 -12.31 -10.52 -11.04
N GLN A 311 -12.33 -10.63 -9.71
CA GLN A 311 -12.16 -11.92 -9.06
C GLN A 311 -13.22 -12.97 -9.49
N LYS A 312 -14.43 -12.54 -9.83
CA LYS A 312 -15.51 -13.41 -10.33
C LYS A 312 -15.19 -14.03 -11.70
N ASP A 313 -14.39 -13.32 -12.51
CA ASP A 313 -13.99 -13.74 -13.86
C ASP A 313 -12.62 -14.44 -13.85
N LEU A 314 -11.92 -14.43 -12.72
CA LEU A 314 -10.65 -15.10 -12.53
C LEU A 314 -10.85 -16.62 -12.51
N ASN A 315 -10.44 -17.28 -13.59
CA ASN A 315 -10.43 -18.74 -13.71
C ASN A 315 -9.17 -19.23 -14.43
N ALA A 316 -8.91 -20.52 -14.32
CA ALA A 316 -7.69 -21.14 -14.85
C ALA A 316 -7.54 -20.97 -16.37
N ALA A 317 -8.61 -21.15 -17.13
CA ALA A 317 -8.57 -21.06 -18.59
C ALA A 317 -8.30 -19.62 -19.06
N THR A 318 -9.02 -18.63 -18.51
CA THR A 318 -8.82 -17.22 -18.87
C THR A 318 -7.41 -16.76 -18.54
N LEU A 319 -6.91 -17.10 -17.34
CA LEU A 319 -5.57 -16.70 -16.93
C LEU A 319 -4.48 -17.42 -17.73
N SER A 320 -4.64 -18.73 -17.98
CA SER A 320 -3.70 -19.50 -18.81
C SER A 320 -3.63 -18.96 -20.23
N ASN A 321 -4.78 -18.70 -20.86
CA ASN A 321 -4.84 -18.13 -22.20
C ASN A 321 -4.13 -16.78 -22.28
N LEU A 322 -4.38 -15.88 -21.31
CA LEU A 322 -3.69 -14.59 -21.23
C LEU A 322 -2.17 -14.80 -21.13
N LEU A 323 -1.70 -15.61 -20.18
CA LEU A 323 -0.27 -15.83 -19.93
C LEU A 323 0.45 -16.47 -21.13
N THR A 324 -0.21 -17.36 -21.86
CA THR A 324 0.36 -18.06 -23.02
C THR A 324 0.59 -17.13 -24.21
N ASN A 325 -0.26 -16.12 -24.38
CA ASN A 325 -0.22 -15.20 -25.52
C ASN A 325 0.61 -13.93 -25.27
N LEU A 326 1.11 -13.72 -24.04
CA LEU A 326 1.91 -12.52 -23.72
C LEU A 326 3.31 -12.60 -24.31
N THR A 327 3.75 -11.49 -24.90
CA THR A 327 5.13 -11.31 -25.34
C THR A 327 5.86 -10.26 -24.46
N ARG A 328 7.19 -10.29 -24.48
CA ARG A 328 7.99 -9.29 -23.76
C ARG A 328 7.82 -7.89 -24.33
N GLU A 329 7.62 -7.78 -25.64
CA GLU A 329 7.38 -6.51 -26.33
C GLU A 329 6.09 -5.86 -25.82
N GLU A 330 5.00 -6.65 -25.70
CA GLU A 330 3.74 -6.16 -25.14
C GLU A 330 3.90 -5.77 -23.66
N LEU A 331 4.60 -6.58 -22.87
CA LEU A 331 4.87 -6.30 -21.48
C LEU A 331 5.74 -5.06 -21.30
N LEU A 332 6.71 -4.81 -22.18
CA LEU A 332 7.52 -3.60 -22.16
C LEU A 332 6.65 -2.34 -22.41
N VAL A 333 5.78 -2.38 -23.43
CA VAL A 333 4.85 -1.27 -23.70
C VAL A 333 4.01 -0.94 -22.47
N LYS A 334 3.43 -1.96 -21.81
CA LYS A 334 2.63 -1.76 -20.59
C LYS A 334 3.48 -1.28 -19.41
N ALA A 335 4.70 -1.76 -19.31
CA ALA A 335 5.65 -1.32 -18.30
C ALA A 335 6.03 0.16 -18.47
N GLU A 336 6.19 0.63 -19.70
CA GLU A 336 6.41 2.05 -19.99
C GLU A 336 5.19 2.91 -19.66
N CYS A 337 3.98 2.43 -19.97
CA CYS A 337 2.74 3.09 -19.55
C CYS A 337 2.64 3.21 -18.02
N ALA A 338 3.02 2.16 -17.29
CA ALA A 338 3.09 2.18 -15.83
C ALA A 338 4.11 3.21 -15.33
N TYR A 339 5.30 3.21 -15.92
CA TYR A 339 6.39 4.12 -15.56
C TYR A 339 6.05 5.60 -15.80
N ALA A 340 5.27 5.89 -16.82
CA ALA A 340 4.77 7.24 -17.09
C ALA A 340 3.85 7.78 -15.98
N LYS A 341 3.28 6.92 -15.14
CA LYS A 341 2.46 7.29 -13.98
C LYS A 341 3.25 7.46 -12.69
N LYS A 342 4.56 7.23 -12.69
CA LYS A 342 5.39 7.28 -11.49
C LYS A 342 5.34 8.64 -10.80
N LYS A 343 5.28 8.60 -9.47
CA LYS A 343 5.45 9.73 -8.56
C LYS A 343 6.37 9.27 -7.44
N ILE A 344 7.64 9.63 -7.50
CA ILE A 344 8.67 9.14 -6.56
C ILE A 344 9.07 10.17 -5.50
N ASP A 345 8.64 11.40 -5.67
CA ASP A 345 8.96 12.56 -4.82
C ASP A 345 7.87 12.90 -3.79
N ALA A 346 6.86 12.04 -3.66
CA ALA A 346 5.72 12.30 -2.77
C ALA A 346 6.14 12.55 -1.30
N ALA A 347 7.07 11.75 -0.77
CA ALA A 347 7.54 11.94 0.59
C ALA A 347 8.28 13.26 0.77
N GLU A 348 9.16 13.61 -0.16
CA GLU A 348 9.91 14.88 -0.18
C GLU A 348 8.98 16.09 -0.22
N ARG A 349 7.94 16.03 -1.06
CA ARG A 349 6.96 17.13 -1.19
C ARG A 349 6.17 17.32 0.10
N VAL A 350 5.66 16.24 0.69
CA VAL A 350 4.91 16.32 1.96
C VAL A 350 5.80 16.81 3.09
N VAL A 351 7.03 16.32 3.20
CA VAL A 351 7.97 16.75 4.25
C VAL A 351 8.38 18.21 4.06
N LYS A 352 8.66 18.65 2.81
CA LYS A 352 8.98 20.04 2.51
C LYS A 352 7.88 20.98 2.98
N VAL A 353 6.63 20.63 2.75
CA VAL A 353 5.48 21.44 3.22
C VAL A 353 5.40 21.45 4.75
N CYS A 354 5.69 20.34 5.43
CA CYS A 354 5.77 20.34 6.88
C CYS A 354 6.84 21.34 7.39
N GLU A 355 7.98 21.41 6.71
CA GLU A 355 9.05 22.38 7.03
C GLU A 355 8.61 23.83 6.80
N GLU A 356 7.93 24.12 5.70
CA GLU A 356 7.42 25.46 5.35
C GLU A 356 6.32 25.94 6.30
N ILE A 357 5.48 25.02 6.81
CA ILE A 357 4.38 25.34 7.71
C ILE A 357 4.87 25.68 9.13
N VAL A 358 6.01 25.13 9.52
CA VAL A 358 6.58 25.28 10.89
C VAL A 358 7.59 26.44 10.95
N ASN A 359 8.11 26.90 9.81
CA ASN A 359 8.91 28.13 9.71
C ASN A 359 8.04 29.36 9.80
#